data_208a09e90ebaa422fa98fd6a6b8d9604
#
_entry.id   208a09e90ebaa422fa98fd6a6b8d9604
#
_cell.length_a   1.000
_cell.length_b   1.000
_cell.length_c   1.000
_cell.angle_alpha   90.00
_cell.angle_beta   90.00
_cell.angle_gamma   90.00
#
_symmetry.space_group_name_H-M   'P 1'
#
loop_
_entity.id
_entity.type
_entity.pdbx_description
1 polymer ?
#
loop_
_entity_poly.entity_id
_entity_poly.type
_entity_poly.pdbx_seq_one_letter_code
_entity_poly.pdbx_strand_id
1 'polypeptide(L)'
;MLKFMCPGSCPRLLRRLLYLNPDSAPGYTKKVLYSDRDIRAAIDAGDLIIDPFDPELVQPSSVDVRMDRYFRVFNNSKYTHIDPKQQQDDLTSMVEVAEGESFVLHPGEFVLGSTLERFALPRHMAGRLEGKSSLGRLGLLTHSTAGFV
;
A
#
# COMPACT_ATOMS: atom_id res chain seq x y z
N MET A 1 -18.15 9.34 7.21
CA MET A 1 -17.42 10.04 6.15
C MET A 1 -15.96 10.10 6.56
N LEU A 2 -15.11 9.38 5.88
CA LEU A 2 -13.67 9.40 6.11
C LEU A 2 -13.02 10.30 5.06
N LYS A 3 -12.20 11.23 5.51
CA LYS A 3 -11.57 12.23 4.67
C LYS A 3 -10.07 11.94 4.58
N PHE A 4 -9.55 11.77 3.36
CA PHE A 4 -8.13 11.58 3.10
C PHE A 4 -7.54 12.87 2.53
N MET A 5 -6.45 13.35 3.10
CA MET A 5 -5.73 14.52 2.60
C MET A 5 -4.52 14.09 1.78
N CYS A 6 -4.27 14.76 0.66
CA CYS A 6 -3.13 14.52 -0.22
C CYS A 6 -1.83 15.24 0.20
N PRO A 7 -0.66 14.82 -0.32
CA PRO A 7 0.66 15.18 0.21
C PRO A 7 1.01 16.66 0.14
N GLY A 8 1.28 17.23 1.22
CA GLY A 8 1.67 18.58 1.62
C GLY A 8 1.53 18.72 3.12
N SER A 9 0.58 18.01 3.68
CA SER A 9 0.31 17.88 5.13
C SER A 9 -0.32 16.53 5.45
N CYS A 10 -0.03 15.47 4.68
CA CYS A 10 -0.69 14.17 4.82
C CYS A 10 -0.32 13.51 6.14
N PRO A 11 -1.29 13.24 7.04
CA PRO A 11 -1.04 12.32 8.13
C PRO A 11 -0.72 10.95 7.50
N ARG A 12 0.34 10.33 7.97
CA ARG A 12 0.88 9.02 7.58
C ARG A 12 -0.22 7.98 7.52
N LEU A 13 -0.81 7.82 6.35
CA LEU A 13 -2.00 7.01 6.15
C LEU A 13 -1.64 5.83 5.26
N LEU A 14 -1.79 4.66 5.77
CA LEU A 14 -1.89 3.38 5.09
C LEU A 14 -0.60 2.58 4.83
N ARG A 15 -0.64 1.39 5.29
CA ARG A 15 0.03 0.15 4.86
C ARG A 15 1.35 -0.20 5.52
N ARG A 16 1.32 -1.32 6.15
CA ARG A 16 2.44 -1.98 6.78
C ARG A 16 2.95 -3.09 5.86
N LEU A 17 4.18 -3.00 5.39
CA LEU A 17 4.82 -4.03 4.60
C LEU A 17 5.61 -4.97 5.53
N LEU A 18 5.26 -6.24 5.56
CA LEU A 18 5.97 -7.28 6.29
C LEU A 18 6.85 -8.06 5.32
N TYR A 19 8.12 -8.23 5.66
CA TYR A 19 9.08 -8.95 4.82
C TYR A 19 9.28 -10.37 5.31
N LEU A 20 9.16 -11.32 4.42
CA LEU A 20 9.48 -12.72 4.64
C LEU A 20 10.70 -13.09 3.79
N ASN A 21 11.76 -13.55 4.41
CA ASN A 21 12.94 -14.03 3.68
C ASN A 21 12.94 -15.58 3.63
N PRO A 22 12.79 -16.22 2.45
CA PRO A 22 12.70 -17.66 2.35
C PRO A 22 14.02 -18.42 2.30
N ASP A 23 15.18 -17.78 2.01
CA ASP A 23 16.43 -18.48 1.78
C ASP A 23 17.58 -18.01 2.68
N SER A 24 18.17 -18.97 3.40
CA SER A 24 19.41 -18.79 4.16
C SER A 24 20.57 -19.51 3.47
N ALA A 25 21.61 -18.77 3.08
CA ALA A 25 22.92 -19.37 2.84
C ALA A 25 23.44 -20.05 4.12
N PRO A 26 24.31 -21.09 4.02
CA PRO A 26 24.86 -21.77 5.20
C PRO A 26 25.54 -20.77 6.14
N GLY A 27 25.04 -20.65 7.38
CA GLY A 27 25.51 -19.68 8.36
C GLY A 27 24.56 -18.51 8.64
N TYR A 28 23.50 -18.33 7.86
CA TYR A 28 22.45 -17.34 8.11
C TYR A 28 21.37 -17.91 9.03
N THR A 29 21.10 -17.24 10.13
CA THR A 29 19.84 -17.45 10.86
C THR A 29 18.68 -17.08 9.94
N LYS A 30 17.75 -18.01 9.70
CA LYS A 30 16.56 -17.77 8.87
C LYS A 30 15.80 -16.60 9.45
N LYS A 31 15.87 -15.44 8.82
CA LYS A 31 15.02 -14.29 9.16
C LYS A 31 13.72 -14.46 8.40
N VAL A 32 12.65 -14.74 9.13
CA VAL A 32 11.29 -14.85 8.55
C VAL A 32 10.64 -13.48 8.46
N LEU A 33 11.01 -12.56 9.34
CA LEU A 33 10.50 -11.20 9.40
C LEU A 33 11.67 -10.23 9.64
N TYR A 34 11.74 -9.18 8.87
CA TYR A 34 12.76 -8.14 9.04
C TYR A 34 12.36 -7.18 10.17
N SER A 35 13.33 -6.86 11.03
CA SER A 35 13.25 -5.74 11.94
C SER A 35 13.49 -4.41 11.21
N ASP A 36 13.23 -3.29 11.88
CA ASP A 36 13.58 -1.95 11.37
C ASP A 36 15.05 -1.83 10.97
N ARG A 37 15.95 -2.40 11.79
CA ARG A 37 17.38 -2.47 11.49
C ARG A 37 17.67 -3.28 10.21
N ASP A 38 17.01 -4.42 10.03
CA ASP A 38 17.20 -5.27 8.87
C ASP A 38 16.63 -4.62 7.60
N ILE A 39 15.51 -3.93 7.74
CA ILE A 39 14.90 -3.15 6.64
C ILE A 39 15.85 -2.04 6.18
N ARG A 40 16.39 -1.25 7.13
CA ARG A 40 17.36 -0.19 6.82
C ARG A 40 18.61 -0.75 6.17
N ALA A 41 19.17 -1.84 6.72
CA ALA A 41 20.35 -2.49 6.15
C ALA A 41 20.13 -3.00 4.74
N ALA A 42 18.92 -3.55 4.44
CA ALA A 42 18.58 -4.00 3.08
C ALA A 42 18.43 -2.82 2.10
N ILE A 43 17.90 -1.68 2.57
CA ILE A 43 17.82 -0.45 1.75
C ILE A 43 19.22 0.11 1.50
N ASP A 44 20.07 0.22 2.53
CA ASP A 44 21.43 0.71 2.42
C ASP A 44 22.30 -0.16 1.50
N ALA A 45 22.07 -1.47 1.50
CA ALA A 45 22.72 -2.43 0.60
C ALA A 45 22.19 -2.38 -0.85
N GLY A 46 21.06 -1.70 -1.10
CA GLY A 46 20.40 -1.68 -2.40
C GLY A 46 19.61 -2.96 -2.73
N ASP A 47 19.45 -3.87 -1.78
CA ASP A 47 18.65 -5.09 -1.94
C ASP A 47 17.15 -4.76 -1.95
N LEU A 48 16.71 -3.83 -1.13
CA LEU A 48 15.36 -3.32 -1.09
C LEU A 48 15.34 -1.87 -1.58
N ILE A 49 14.57 -1.59 -2.62
CA ILE A 49 14.39 -0.23 -3.12
C ILE A 49 12.98 0.25 -2.77
N ILE A 50 12.91 1.42 -2.15
CA ILE A 50 11.68 2.16 -1.87
C ILE A 50 11.88 3.58 -2.39
N ASP A 51 11.03 4.03 -3.30
CA ASP A 51 11.16 5.34 -3.93
C ASP A 51 9.80 6.07 -4.00
N PRO A 52 9.68 7.27 -3.43
CA PRO A 52 10.64 7.96 -2.55
C PRO A 52 10.74 7.31 -1.17
N PHE A 53 11.95 7.18 -0.63
CA PHE A 53 12.17 6.64 0.71
C PHE A 53 12.16 7.75 1.77
N ASP A 54 11.37 7.53 2.81
CA ASP A 54 11.35 8.36 4.01
C ASP A 54 11.70 7.48 5.23
N PRO A 55 12.87 7.68 5.87
CA PRO A 55 13.29 6.88 7.00
C PRO A 55 12.37 6.98 8.23
N GLU A 56 11.57 8.04 8.33
CA GLU A 56 10.58 8.23 9.39
C GLU A 56 9.39 7.26 9.29
N LEU A 57 9.16 6.69 8.10
CA LEU A 57 8.09 5.73 7.86
C LEU A 57 8.45 4.30 8.25
N VAL A 58 9.72 4.03 8.63
CA VAL A 58 10.16 2.71 9.08
C VAL A 58 9.65 2.46 10.49
N GLN A 59 8.89 1.38 10.64
CA GLN A 59 8.31 0.88 11.89
C GLN A 59 9.11 -0.34 12.38
N PRO A 60 8.91 -0.87 13.60
CA PRO A 60 9.72 -1.95 14.18
C PRO A 60 9.90 -3.20 13.30
N SER A 61 8.95 -3.51 12.41
CA SER A 61 9.05 -4.61 11.44
C SER A 61 8.21 -4.37 10.19
N SER A 62 8.12 -3.14 9.73
CA SER A 62 7.35 -2.76 8.55
C SER A 62 7.74 -1.36 8.08
N VAL A 63 7.24 -0.97 6.92
CA VAL A 63 7.34 0.41 6.44
C VAL A 63 5.93 0.91 6.19
N ASP A 64 5.58 2.06 6.78
CA ASP A 64 4.34 2.75 6.46
C ASP A 64 4.48 3.34 5.04
N VAL A 65 3.42 3.27 4.24
CA VAL A 65 3.39 3.84 2.89
C VAL A 65 2.25 4.82 2.76
N ARG A 66 2.40 5.78 1.84
CA ARG A 66 1.42 6.84 1.61
C ARG A 66 0.56 6.50 0.41
N MET A 67 -0.67 7.03 0.39
CA MET A 67 -1.51 6.99 -0.80
C MET A 67 -1.06 8.06 -1.78
N ASP A 68 -1.03 7.71 -3.06
CA ASP A 68 -0.92 8.66 -4.15
C ASP A 68 -2.25 9.42 -4.32
N ARG A 69 -2.23 10.45 -5.14
CA ARG A 69 -3.39 11.31 -5.44
C ARG A 69 -4.35 10.73 -6.49
N TYR A 70 -4.00 9.61 -7.12
CA TYR A 70 -4.80 8.98 -8.15
C TYR A 70 -5.65 7.85 -7.59
N PHE A 71 -6.95 7.95 -7.84
CA PHE A 71 -7.93 6.96 -7.41
C PHE A 71 -8.78 6.51 -8.59
N ARG A 72 -9.19 5.24 -8.59
CA ARG A 72 -10.21 4.73 -9.51
C ARG A 72 -11.50 4.45 -8.73
N VAL A 73 -12.54 5.15 -9.12
CA VAL A 73 -13.88 5.03 -8.54
C VAL A 73 -14.74 4.19 -9.46
N PHE A 74 -15.50 3.25 -8.90
CA PHE A 74 -16.38 2.38 -9.68
C PHE A 74 -17.64 3.10 -10.13
N ASN A 75 -18.00 2.92 -11.40
CA ASN A 75 -19.21 3.46 -12.00
C ASN A 75 -20.39 2.48 -11.82
N ASN A 76 -20.76 2.20 -10.57
CA ASN A 76 -21.76 1.18 -10.22
C ASN A 76 -23.13 1.40 -10.87
N SER A 77 -23.47 2.65 -11.21
CA SER A 77 -24.75 2.98 -11.87
C SER A 77 -24.79 2.63 -13.36
N LYS A 78 -23.64 2.37 -14.00
CA LYS A 78 -23.59 2.06 -15.43
C LYS A 78 -23.78 0.59 -15.75
N TYR A 79 -23.51 -0.29 -14.79
CA TYR A 79 -23.51 -1.73 -15.00
C TYR A 79 -24.44 -2.42 -14.01
N THR A 80 -25.25 -3.34 -14.51
CA THR A 80 -26.11 -4.20 -13.69
C THR A 80 -25.34 -5.36 -13.07
N HIS A 81 -24.20 -5.72 -13.67
CA HIS A 81 -23.30 -6.78 -13.20
C HIS A 81 -21.89 -6.57 -13.79
N ILE A 82 -20.91 -7.16 -13.14
CA ILE A 82 -19.53 -7.21 -13.61
C ILE A 82 -19.26 -8.63 -14.12
N ASP A 83 -18.91 -8.75 -15.41
CA ASP A 83 -18.46 -10.01 -16.00
C ASP A 83 -16.92 -10.00 -16.08
N PRO A 84 -16.21 -10.81 -15.27
CA PRO A 84 -14.75 -10.83 -15.27
C PRO A 84 -14.14 -11.40 -16.57
N LYS A 85 -14.94 -11.98 -17.47
CA LYS A 85 -14.50 -12.50 -18.76
C LYS A 85 -14.59 -11.46 -19.88
N GLN A 86 -15.23 -10.34 -19.62
CA GLN A 86 -15.40 -9.26 -20.59
C GLN A 86 -14.62 -8.02 -20.17
N GLN A 87 -14.00 -7.37 -21.13
CA GLN A 87 -13.40 -6.06 -20.91
C GLN A 87 -14.51 -5.01 -20.81
N GLN A 88 -14.53 -4.27 -19.71
CA GLN A 88 -15.48 -3.19 -19.42
C GLN A 88 -14.68 -1.90 -19.21
N ASP A 89 -14.42 -1.17 -20.30
CA ASP A 89 -13.46 -0.06 -20.31
C ASP A 89 -13.84 1.11 -19.40
N ASP A 90 -15.12 1.34 -19.17
CA ASP A 90 -15.64 2.40 -18.31
C ASP A 90 -16.19 1.89 -16.96
N LEU A 91 -15.77 0.71 -16.53
CA LEU A 91 -16.12 0.19 -15.20
C LEU A 91 -15.66 1.13 -14.07
N THR A 92 -14.52 1.81 -14.28
CA THR A 92 -13.96 2.76 -13.32
C THR A 92 -13.60 4.07 -13.99
N SER A 93 -13.74 5.17 -13.25
CA SER A 93 -13.26 6.49 -13.64
C SER A 93 -12.04 6.89 -12.80
N MET A 94 -11.06 7.52 -13.44
CA MET A 94 -9.91 8.09 -12.74
C MET A 94 -10.30 9.41 -12.09
N VAL A 95 -9.96 9.56 -10.82
CA VAL A 95 -10.08 10.80 -10.05
C VAL A 95 -8.68 11.20 -9.59
N GLU A 96 -8.26 12.39 -9.95
CA GLU A 96 -7.05 13.01 -9.45
C GLU A 96 -7.42 14.02 -8.37
N VAL A 97 -6.79 13.91 -7.21
CA VAL A 97 -6.99 14.81 -6.08
C VAL A 97 -5.91 15.89 -6.14
N ALA A 98 -6.30 17.15 -6.15
CA ALA A 98 -5.36 18.26 -6.18
C ALA A 98 -4.54 18.34 -4.89
N GLU A 99 -3.36 18.95 -4.96
CA GLU A 99 -2.49 19.12 -3.81
C GLU A 99 -3.20 19.91 -2.70
N GLY A 100 -3.15 19.39 -1.47
CA GLY A 100 -3.83 19.98 -0.32
C GLY A 100 -5.33 19.67 -0.22
N GLU A 101 -5.91 19.04 -1.22
CA GLU A 101 -7.30 18.58 -1.18
C GLU A 101 -7.43 17.20 -0.54
N SER A 102 -8.66 16.79 -0.27
CA SER A 102 -8.96 15.50 0.36
C SER A 102 -9.82 14.66 -0.55
N PHE A 103 -9.47 13.37 -0.67
CA PHE A 103 -10.39 12.40 -1.22
C PHE A 103 -11.45 12.03 -0.18
N VAL A 104 -12.73 12.10 -0.53
CA VAL A 104 -13.83 11.74 0.35
C VAL A 104 -14.36 10.38 -0.03
N LEU A 105 -14.29 9.44 0.91
CA LEU A 105 -14.83 8.08 0.78
C LEU A 105 -16.04 7.94 1.71
N HIS A 106 -17.18 7.60 1.15
CA HIS A 106 -18.39 7.37 1.93
C HIS A 106 -18.49 5.92 2.42
N PRO A 107 -19.23 5.65 3.51
CA PRO A 107 -19.46 4.28 3.97
C PRO A 107 -20.07 3.41 2.87
N GLY A 108 -19.50 2.21 2.70
CA GLY A 108 -19.93 1.24 1.69
C GLY A 108 -19.35 1.47 0.29
N GLU A 109 -18.59 2.55 0.07
CA GLU A 109 -17.89 2.77 -1.19
C GLU A 109 -16.58 1.97 -1.24
N PHE A 110 -16.26 1.51 -2.44
CA PHE A 110 -15.02 0.84 -2.77
C PHE A 110 -14.26 1.66 -3.81
N VAL A 111 -12.96 1.83 -3.57
CA VAL A 111 -12.09 2.61 -4.43
C VAL A 111 -10.75 1.91 -4.59
N LEU A 112 -10.14 1.98 -5.77
CA LEU A 112 -8.78 1.56 -5.99
C LEU A 112 -7.85 2.78 -5.88
N GLY A 113 -6.77 2.65 -5.14
CA GLY A 113 -5.73 3.64 -5.03
C GLY A 113 -4.36 3.00 -5.17
N SER A 114 -3.36 3.78 -5.53
CA SER A 114 -1.96 3.37 -5.55
C SER A 114 -1.18 3.94 -4.37
N THR A 115 -0.05 3.33 -4.06
CA THR A 115 0.92 3.90 -3.14
C THR A 115 1.74 4.97 -3.85
N LEU A 116 2.12 6.01 -3.12
CA LEU A 116 3.08 7.01 -3.60
C LEU A 116 4.45 6.35 -3.82
N GLU A 117 4.83 5.48 -2.88
CA GLU A 117 6.09 4.76 -2.95
C GLU A 117 6.04 3.61 -3.96
N ARG A 118 7.12 3.46 -4.71
CA ARG A 118 7.41 2.30 -5.55
C ARG A 118 8.37 1.38 -4.84
N PHE A 119 8.18 0.08 -5.03
CA PHE A 119 8.98 -0.95 -4.38
C PHE A 119 9.64 -1.84 -5.42
N ALA A 120 10.94 -2.15 -5.22
CA ALA A 120 11.60 -3.24 -5.90
C ALA A 120 12.14 -4.21 -4.85
N LEU A 121 11.63 -5.44 -4.89
CA LEU A 121 11.99 -6.51 -3.99
C LEU A 121 12.90 -7.52 -4.72
N PRO A 122 13.99 -8.02 -4.09
CA PRO A 122 14.80 -9.08 -4.66
C PRO A 122 14.02 -10.40 -4.66
N ARG A 123 14.43 -11.37 -5.49
CA ARG A 123 13.72 -12.66 -5.64
C ARG A 123 13.59 -13.50 -4.36
N HIS A 124 14.44 -13.25 -3.38
CA HIS A 124 14.45 -13.97 -2.11
C HIS A 124 13.63 -13.27 -1.02
N MET A 125 12.95 -12.18 -1.36
CA MET A 125 12.16 -11.38 -0.43
C MET A 125 10.74 -11.20 -0.98
N ALA A 126 9.75 -11.29 -0.09
CA ALA A 126 8.37 -10.96 -0.40
C ALA A 126 7.88 -9.88 0.57
N GLY A 127 7.07 -8.98 0.06
CA GLY A 127 6.38 -7.98 0.88
C GLY A 127 4.93 -8.39 1.11
N ARG A 128 4.41 -8.12 2.30
CA ARG A 128 2.99 -8.25 2.60
C ARG A 128 2.38 -6.89 2.89
N LEU A 129 1.31 -6.63 2.18
CA LEU A 129 0.54 -5.41 2.32
C LEU A 129 -0.51 -5.57 3.40
N GLU A 130 -0.50 -4.68 4.39
CA GLU A 130 -1.42 -4.70 5.53
C GLU A 130 -2.06 -3.32 5.73
N GLY A 131 -3.30 -3.30 6.20
CA GLY A 131 -3.95 -2.08 6.64
C GLY A 131 -3.39 -1.57 7.98
N LYS A 132 -3.31 -0.26 8.13
CA LYS A 132 -2.93 0.34 9.40
C LYS A 132 -4.05 0.18 10.42
N SER A 133 -3.76 -0.42 11.58
CA SER A 133 -4.79 -0.74 12.59
C SER A 133 -5.54 0.48 13.13
N SER A 134 -4.88 1.64 13.18
CA SER A 134 -5.52 2.90 13.58
C SER A 134 -6.63 3.33 12.63
N LEU A 135 -6.50 3.02 11.34
CA LEU A 135 -7.51 3.30 10.32
C LEU A 135 -8.60 2.23 10.30
N GLY A 136 -8.23 0.97 10.52
CA GLY A 136 -9.19 -0.12 10.66
C GLY A 136 -10.18 0.13 11.80
N ARG A 137 -9.72 0.74 12.90
CA ARG A 137 -10.60 1.16 14.02
C ARG A 137 -11.57 2.27 13.66
N LEU A 138 -11.29 3.04 12.61
CA LEU A 138 -12.19 4.05 12.07
C LEU A 138 -13.11 3.50 10.96
N GLY A 139 -13.06 2.18 10.71
CA GLY A 139 -13.88 1.52 9.70
C GLY A 139 -13.30 1.53 8.30
N LEU A 140 -12.02 1.96 8.13
CA LEU A 140 -11.35 1.91 6.84
C LEU A 140 -10.68 0.55 6.65
N LEU A 141 -11.19 -0.25 5.72
CA LEU A 141 -10.57 -1.49 5.28
C LEU A 141 -9.67 -1.22 4.07
N THR A 142 -8.40 -1.51 4.21
CA THR A 142 -7.46 -1.48 3.10
C THR A 142 -7.21 -2.89 2.64
N HIS A 143 -7.42 -3.13 1.40
CA HIS A 143 -7.35 -4.37 0.65
C HIS A 143 -7.97 -5.60 1.35
N SER A 144 -8.63 -6.45 0.60
CA SER A 144 -9.29 -7.66 1.10
C SER A 144 -8.63 -8.95 0.62
N THR A 145 -7.78 -8.88 -0.41
CA THR A 145 -7.17 -10.04 -1.08
C THR A 145 -5.75 -9.72 -1.56
N ALA A 146 -4.99 -10.75 -1.99
CA ALA A 146 -3.70 -10.60 -2.67
C ALA A 146 -2.70 -9.67 -1.95
N GLY A 147 -2.49 -9.88 -0.66
CA GLY A 147 -1.62 -9.04 0.16
C GLY A 147 -0.12 -9.23 -0.06
N PHE A 148 0.32 -10.23 -0.85
CA PHE A 148 1.73 -10.46 -1.15
C PHE A 148 2.14 -9.80 -2.47
N VAL A 149 3.32 -9.21 -2.47
CA VAL A 149 4.03 -8.63 -3.61
C VAL A 149 5.45 -9.15 -3.67
#